data_309646723ac033ed9b1eca43f8db38dd
#
_entry.id   309646723ac033ed9b1eca43f8db38dd
#
_cell.length_a   1.000
_cell.length_b   1.000
_cell.length_c   1.000
_cell.angle_alpha   90.00
_cell.angle_beta   90.00
_cell.angle_gamma   90.00
#
_symmetry.space_group_name_H-M   'P 1'
#
loop_
_entity.id
_entity.type
_entity.pdbx_description
1 polymer ?
#
loop_
_entity_poly.entity_id
_entity_poly.type
_entity_poly.pdbx_seq_one_letter_code
_entity_poly.pdbx_strand_id
1 'polypeptide(L)'
;MEHIIKYYPVGNADCTLIKLDNGMTILVDCQILSDLTDGNGKQVMFDVKADVLKELKKDRLGRPYVDLFISTHPHDDHCKGFAGNFYCGDVSDYDKNKNKDEIIVKELWITPRGLNNNLSAPAEDIRKEAKRRRKLYDDDVDFQGSEGNYLRIIGYDKDKEFDNRYCYVPGKLVTTVHEESLSWLDIFIHAPFKEDVETSKKYDDKN
;
A
#
# COMPACT_ATOMS: atom_id res chain seq x y z
N MET A 1 -6.22 23.21 10.10
CA MET A 1 -6.57 21.78 10.23
C MET A 1 -5.36 21.08 10.76
N GLU A 2 -5.51 19.92 11.37
CA GLU A 2 -4.42 19.22 12.06
C GLU A 2 -3.98 18.00 11.23
N HIS A 3 -2.67 17.72 11.19
CA HIS A 3 -2.16 16.47 10.65
C HIS A 3 -2.14 15.43 11.77
N ILE A 4 -2.48 14.21 11.44
CA ILE A 4 -2.54 13.11 12.41
C ILE A 4 -1.62 11.99 11.93
N ILE A 5 -0.78 11.47 12.81
CA ILE A 5 -0.03 10.24 12.59
C ILE A 5 -0.44 9.25 13.67
N LYS A 6 -0.94 8.09 13.25
CA LYS A 6 -1.31 7.00 14.14
C LYS A 6 -0.38 5.82 13.92
N TYR A 7 0.33 5.43 14.95
CA TYR A 7 1.08 4.17 15.01
C TYR A 7 0.20 3.13 15.70
N TYR A 8 -0.14 2.07 14.98
CA TYR A 8 -1.00 1.04 15.53
C TYR A 8 -0.22 0.04 16.41
N PRO A 9 -0.81 -0.43 17.53
CA PRO A 9 -0.15 -1.35 18.44
C PRO A 9 -0.22 -2.79 17.91
N VAL A 10 0.56 -3.10 16.90
CA VAL A 10 0.56 -4.39 16.17
C VAL A 10 1.72 -5.31 16.54
N GLY A 11 2.35 -5.10 17.70
CA GLY A 11 3.46 -5.92 18.18
C GLY A 11 4.76 -5.63 17.44
N ASN A 12 5.39 -6.66 16.88
CA ASN A 12 6.63 -6.54 16.11
C ASN A 12 6.39 -6.17 14.64
N ALA A 13 5.15 -5.89 14.27
CA ALA A 13 4.77 -5.51 12.91
C ALA A 13 4.67 -3.99 12.75
N ASP A 14 4.49 -3.55 11.52
CA ASP A 14 4.27 -2.15 11.20
C ASP A 14 2.88 -1.90 10.61
N CYS A 15 2.24 -0.85 11.08
CA CYS A 15 1.02 -0.30 10.50
C CYS A 15 0.89 1.16 10.94
N THR A 16 1.02 2.09 10.03
CA THR A 16 0.99 3.53 10.33
C THR A 16 0.04 4.26 9.40
N LEU A 17 -0.92 4.97 9.96
CA LEU A 17 -1.82 5.84 9.21
C LEU A 17 -1.41 7.30 9.38
N ILE A 18 -1.24 8.01 8.26
CA ILE A 18 -1.01 9.45 8.19
C ILE A 18 -2.24 10.08 7.55
N LYS A 19 -2.83 11.06 8.22
CA LYS A 19 -3.95 11.85 7.69
C LYS A 19 -3.53 13.30 7.61
N LEU A 20 -3.56 13.84 6.40
CA LEU A 20 -3.19 15.21 6.13
C LEU A 20 -4.37 16.18 6.42
N ASP A 21 -4.08 17.46 6.55
CA ASP A 21 -5.07 18.49 6.85
C ASP A 21 -6.13 18.67 5.75
N ASN A 22 -5.80 18.33 4.49
CA ASN A 22 -6.77 18.25 3.39
C ASN A 22 -7.62 16.97 3.44
N GLY A 23 -7.37 16.11 4.41
CA GLY A 23 -8.02 14.83 4.62
C GLY A 23 -7.55 13.71 3.71
N MET A 24 -6.44 13.89 2.97
CA MET A 24 -5.76 12.81 2.27
C MET A 24 -5.16 11.83 3.29
N THR A 25 -5.19 10.55 2.99
CA THR A 25 -4.74 9.48 3.87
C THR A 25 -3.64 8.65 3.24
N ILE A 26 -2.60 8.35 4.02
CA ILE A 26 -1.48 7.49 3.64
C ILE A 26 -1.40 6.36 4.65
N LEU A 27 -1.46 5.12 4.21
CA LEU A 27 -1.24 3.95 5.05
C LEU A 27 0.09 3.30 4.68
N VAL A 28 0.95 3.16 5.66
CA VAL A 28 2.27 2.53 5.50
C VAL A 28 2.23 1.17 6.17
N ASP A 29 2.40 0.13 5.39
CA ASP A 29 2.28 -1.28 5.76
C ASP A 29 0.94 -1.63 6.42
N CYS A 30 0.69 -2.90 6.63
CA CYS A 30 -0.49 -3.34 7.37
C CYS A 30 -0.25 -4.63 8.13
N GLN A 31 -0.77 -4.65 9.37
CA GLN A 31 -1.06 -5.86 10.09
C GLN A 31 -2.49 -5.76 10.64
N ILE A 32 -3.43 -6.26 9.85
CA ILE A 32 -4.85 -6.25 10.21
C ILE A 32 -5.27 -7.69 10.48
N LEU A 33 -5.47 -8.00 11.76
CA LEU A 33 -5.85 -9.33 12.21
C LEU A 33 -7.38 -9.46 12.26
N SER A 34 -7.88 -10.63 11.91
CA SER A 34 -9.30 -10.97 11.98
C SER A 34 -9.71 -11.53 13.35
N ASP A 35 -8.79 -12.20 14.05
CA ASP A 35 -9.01 -12.70 15.39
C ASP A 35 -8.36 -11.76 16.41
N LEU A 36 -9.20 -11.06 17.15
CA LEU A 36 -8.79 -10.05 18.14
C LEU A 36 -9.02 -10.53 19.58
N THR A 37 -9.46 -11.79 19.75
CA THR A 37 -9.90 -12.32 21.03
C THR A 37 -8.97 -13.39 21.58
N ASP A 38 -8.99 -13.59 22.89
CA ASP A 38 -8.42 -14.78 23.54
C ASP A 38 -9.36 -15.98 23.43
N GLY A 39 -8.89 -17.16 23.88
CA GLY A 39 -9.68 -18.39 23.86
C GLY A 39 -11.00 -18.34 24.67
N ASN A 40 -11.25 -17.28 25.42
CA ASN A 40 -12.47 -17.01 26.15
C ASN A 40 -13.37 -15.97 25.50
N GLY A 41 -13.01 -15.50 24.30
CA GLY A 41 -13.75 -14.48 23.56
C GLY A 41 -13.55 -13.04 24.06
N LYS A 42 -12.59 -12.80 24.96
CA LYS A 42 -12.26 -11.46 25.43
C LYS A 42 -11.33 -10.80 24.40
N GLN A 43 -11.68 -9.58 23.99
CA GLN A 43 -10.81 -8.79 23.11
C GLN A 43 -9.48 -8.49 23.81
N VAL A 44 -8.37 -8.91 23.20
CA VAL A 44 -7.01 -8.75 23.73
C VAL A 44 -6.11 -7.99 22.74
N MET A 45 -6.57 -7.75 21.51
CA MET A 45 -5.85 -7.00 20.50
C MET A 45 -6.64 -5.77 20.04
N PHE A 46 -5.91 -4.75 19.60
CA PHE A 46 -6.52 -3.53 19.07
C PHE A 46 -7.14 -3.81 17.70
N ASP A 47 -8.36 -3.32 17.48
CA ASP A 47 -9.06 -3.43 16.19
C ASP A 47 -8.57 -2.34 15.23
N VAL A 48 -7.49 -2.64 14.54
CA VAL A 48 -6.86 -1.74 13.55
C VAL A 48 -7.83 -1.43 12.42
N LYS A 49 -8.57 -2.43 11.90
CA LYS A 49 -9.51 -2.22 10.78
C LYS A 49 -10.59 -1.22 11.15
N ALA A 50 -11.23 -1.41 12.30
CA ALA A 50 -12.29 -0.51 12.74
C ALA A 50 -11.80 0.92 12.94
N ASP A 51 -10.58 1.11 13.47
CA ASP A 51 -10.02 2.45 13.65
C ASP A 51 -9.61 3.09 12.32
N VAL A 52 -8.97 2.35 11.42
CA VAL A 52 -8.64 2.83 10.06
C VAL A 52 -9.92 3.28 9.35
N LEU A 53 -10.97 2.46 9.33
CA LEU A 53 -12.23 2.79 8.66
C LEU A 53 -12.90 4.07 9.19
N LYS A 54 -12.70 4.44 10.46
CA LYS A 54 -13.19 5.71 11.03
C LYS A 54 -12.47 6.93 10.47
N GLU A 55 -11.20 6.78 10.13
CA GLU A 55 -10.37 7.88 9.64
C GLU A 55 -10.49 8.09 8.12
N LEU A 56 -10.86 7.04 7.38
CA LEU A 56 -10.93 7.08 5.94
C LEU A 56 -12.15 7.84 5.44
N LYS A 57 -11.97 8.54 4.33
CA LYS A 57 -13.06 9.08 3.54
C LYS A 57 -13.81 7.96 2.81
N LYS A 58 -15.02 8.28 2.39
CA LYS A 58 -15.80 7.44 1.47
C LYS A 58 -16.01 8.20 0.17
N ASP A 59 -15.99 7.47 -0.93
CA ASP A 59 -16.30 8.03 -2.22
C ASP A 59 -17.82 8.33 -2.38
N ARG A 60 -18.20 8.82 -3.55
CA ARG A 60 -19.62 9.15 -3.84
C ARG A 60 -20.55 7.95 -3.78
N LEU A 61 -20.01 6.75 -3.90
CA LEU A 61 -20.73 5.50 -3.77
C LEU A 61 -20.71 4.95 -2.33
N GLY A 62 -20.07 5.64 -1.39
CA GLY A 62 -19.97 5.25 0.02
C GLY A 62 -18.96 4.13 0.27
N ARG A 63 -17.99 3.90 -0.63
CA ARG A 63 -16.92 2.92 -0.50
C ARG A 63 -15.73 3.56 0.23
N PRO A 64 -15.16 2.94 1.27
CA PRO A 64 -13.99 3.49 1.95
C PRO A 64 -12.76 3.43 1.06
N TYR A 65 -11.88 4.44 1.16
CA TYR A 65 -10.63 4.44 0.41
C TYR A 65 -9.48 5.04 1.21
N VAL A 66 -8.28 4.59 0.91
CA VAL A 66 -7.01 5.22 1.26
C VAL A 66 -6.39 5.81 0.00
N ASP A 67 -5.88 7.04 0.10
CA ASP A 67 -5.32 7.74 -1.06
C ASP A 67 -3.99 7.10 -1.50
N LEU A 68 -3.15 6.72 -0.53
CA LEU A 68 -1.88 6.05 -0.78
C LEU A 68 -1.67 4.88 0.19
N PHE A 69 -1.38 3.69 -0.34
CA PHE A 69 -0.87 2.57 0.42
C PHE A 69 0.60 2.33 0.04
N ILE A 70 1.49 2.34 1.03
CA ILE A 70 2.91 2.06 0.85
C ILE A 70 3.22 0.70 1.49
N SER A 71 3.61 -0.29 0.67
CA SER A 71 4.19 -1.54 1.14
C SER A 71 5.70 -1.42 1.11
N THR A 72 6.32 -1.29 2.27
CA THR A 72 7.76 -1.03 2.38
C THR A 72 8.59 -2.24 1.96
N HIS A 73 8.17 -3.44 2.37
CA HIS A 73 8.79 -4.69 1.98
C HIS A 73 7.85 -5.89 2.18
N PRO A 74 8.07 -7.01 1.45
CA PRO A 74 7.12 -8.11 1.36
C PRO A 74 7.28 -9.16 2.47
N HIS A 75 7.41 -8.76 3.74
CA HIS A 75 7.39 -9.66 4.89
C HIS A 75 5.98 -9.73 5.50
N ASP A 76 5.67 -10.82 6.18
CA ASP A 76 4.33 -11.10 6.73
C ASP A 76 3.86 -10.02 7.69
N ASP A 77 4.73 -9.53 8.54
CA ASP A 77 4.47 -8.50 9.53
C ASP A 77 4.21 -7.10 8.93
N HIS A 78 4.41 -6.94 7.62
CA HIS A 78 4.13 -5.72 6.86
C HIS A 78 2.97 -5.86 5.86
N CYS A 79 2.50 -7.09 5.63
CA CYS A 79 1.51 -7.41 4.60
C CYS A 79 0.27 -8.14 5.14
N LYS A 80 0.31 -8.59 6.40
CA LYS A 80 -0.71 -9.47 6.95
C LYS A 80 -2.07 -8.79 7.04
N GLY A 81 -3.06 -9.42 6.44
CA GLY A 81 -4.43 -8.91 6.38
C GLY A 81 -4.66 -7.95 5.21
N PHE A 82 -3.75 -7.84 4.24
CA PHE A 82 -4.04 -7.08 3.03
C PHE A 82 -5.24 -7.68 2.30
N ALA A 83 -5.20 -8.98 1.98
CA ALA A 83 -6.36 -9.67 1.44
C ALA A 83 -7.56 -9.64 2.41
N GLY A 84 -8.75 -9.39 1.88
CA GLY A 84 -9.99 -9.32 2.65
C GLY A 84 -10.19 -8.02 3.44
N ASN A 85 -9.18 -7.14 3.51
CA ASN A 85 -9.34 -5.79 4.06
C ASN A 85 -9.18 -4.71 2.99
N PHE A 86 -8.44 -4.99 1.92
CA PHE A 86 -8.29 -4.08 0.79
C PHE A 86 -8.86 -4.71 -0.47
N TYR A 87 -9.55 -3.89 -1.24
CA TYR A 87 -10.12 -4.32 -2.51
C TYR A 87 -9.00 -4.48 -3.55
N CYS A 88 -8.98 -5.65 -4.18
CA CYS A 88 -8.07 -5.99 -5.27
C CYS A 88 -8.87 -6.20 -6.55
N GLY A 89 -8.54 -5.46 -7.61
CA GLY A 89 -9.26 -5.54 -8.87
C GLY A 89 -9.64 -4.18 -9.45
N ASP A 90 -10.44 -4.18 -10.50
CA ASP A 90 -10.99 -2.95 -11.05
C ASP A 90 -12.07 -2.40 -10.13
N VAL A 91 -11.96 -1.12 -9.79
CA VAL A 91 -12.89 -0.46 -8.85
C VAL A 91 -14.32 -0.37 -9.41
N SER A 92 -14.50 -0.48 -10.74
CA SER A 92 -15.82 -0.59 -11.36
C SER A 92 -16.56 -1.87 -10.98
N ASP A 93 -15.81 -2.93 -10.64
CA ASP A 93 -16.37 -4.24 -10.26
C ASP A 93 -16.64 -4.37 -8.75
N TYR A 94 -16.37 -3.31 -7.97
CA TYR A 94 -16.61 -3.31 -6.53
C TYR A 94 -18.11 -3.47 -6.21
N ASP A 95 -18.47 -4.62 -5.65
CA ASP A 95 -19.84 -4.93 -5.22
C ASP A 95 -19.97 -4.68 -3.69
N LYS A 96 -20.77 -3.72 -3.31
CA LYS A 96 -21.00 -3.35 -1.89
C LYS A 96 -21.54 -4.48 -1.02
N ASN A 97 -22.21 -5.47 -1.61
CA ASN A 97 -22.74 -6.61 -0.86
C ASN A 97 -21.66 -7.67 -0.59
N LYS A 98 -20.72 -7.82 -1.52
CA LYS A 98 -19.62 -8.78 -1.42
C LYS A 98 -18.37 -8.20 -0.77
N ASN A 99 -18.05 -6.96 -1.12
CA ASN A 99 -16.81 -6.27 -0.71
C ASN A 99 -17.05 -5.26 0.41
N LYS A 100 -18.08 -5.50 1.23
CA LYS A 100 -18.43 -4.59 2.32
C LYS A 100 -17.23 -4.30 3.22
N ASP A 101 -16.92 -3.02 3.38
CA ASP A 101 -15.82 -2.51 4.21
C ASP A 101 -14.41 -2.92 3.72
N GLU A 102 -14.28 -3.43 2.49
CA GLU A 102 -12.97 -3.48 1.83
C GLU A 102 -12.55 -2.09 1.38
N ILE A 103 -11.31 -1.76 1.68
CA ILE A 103 -10.74 -0.42 1.46
C ILE A 103 -10.17 -0.34 0.04
N ILE A 104 -10.63 0.60 -0.75
CA ILE A 104 -10.03 0.88 -2.06
C ILE A 104 -8.68 1.57 -1.84
N VAL A 105 -7.62 1.05 -2.46
CA VAL A 105 -6.31 1.69 -2.52
C VAL A 105 -6.23 2.50 -3.82
N LYS A 106 -6.27 3.84 -3.75
CA LYS A 106 -6.20 4.66 -4.96
C LYS A 106 -4.86 4.54 -5.65
N GLU A 107 -3.76 4.76 -4.92
CA GLU A 107 -2.41 4.56 -5.41
C GLU A 107 -1.64 3.58 -4.52
N LEU A 108 -0.98 2.60 -5.15
CA LEU A 108 -0.19 1.57 -4.49
C LEU A 108 1.30 1.83 -4.75
N TRP A 109 2.09 1.94 -3.68
CA TRP A 109 3.55 1.96 -3.75
C TRP A 109 4.11 0.66 -3.23
N ILE A 110 5.03 0.06 -3.99
CA ILE A 110 5.77 -1.14 -3.61
C ILE A 110 7.25 -0.97 -3.95
N THR A 111 8.09 -1.79 -3.36
CA THR A 111 9.48 -1.91 -3.80
C THR A 111 9.61 -2.97 -4.91
N PRO A 112 10.69 -2.97 -5.72
CA PRO A 112 10.93 -4.01 -6.73
C PRO A 112 10.87 -5.43 -6.16
N ARG A 113 11.29 -5.60 -4.92
CA ARG A 113 11.24 -6.89 -4.19
C ARG A 113 9.81 -7.42 -4.04
N GLY A 114 8.82 -6.55 -3.93
CA GLY A 114 7.40 -6.91 -3.87
C GLY A 114 6.86 -7.59 -5.13
N LEU A 115 7.62 -7.58 -6.24
CA LEU A 115 7.28 -8.28 -7.49
C LEU A 115 7.96 -9.65 -7.64
N ASN A 116 8.87 -10.02 -6.73
CA ASN A 116 9.59 -11.28 -6.80
C ASN A 116 8.64 -12.48 -6.71
N ASN A 117 9.12 -13.62 -7.20
CA ASN A 117 8.47 -14.91 -6.97
C ASN A 117 8.81 -15.43 -5.55
N ASN A 118 8.01 -16.37 -5.06
CA ASN A 118 8.20 -17.02 -3.76
C ASN A 118 8.05 -16.09 -2.55
N LEU A 119 7.11 -15.15 -2.62
CA LEU A 119 6.71 -14.36 -1.47
C LEU A 119 5.84 -15.19 -0.52
N SER A 120 5.69 -14.71 0.71
CA SER A 120 4.70 -15.25 1.65
C SER A 120 3.26 -15.05 1.13
N ALA A 121 2.31 -15.82 1.65
CA ALA A 121 0.92 -15.71 1.22
C ALA A 121 0.33 -14.30 1.38
N PRO A 122 0.55 -13.56 2.49
CA PRO A 122 0.07 -12.17 2.61
C PRO A 122 0.69 -11.22 1.59
N ALA A 123 1.98 -11.35 1.30
CA ALA A 123 2.67 -10.51 0.32
C ALA A 123 2.28 -10.84 -1.13
N GLU A 124 1.88 -12.09 -1.39
CA GLU A 124 1.43 -12.54 -2.70
C GLU A 124 0.19 -11.78 -3.20
N ASP A 125 -0.71 -11.39 -2.31
CA ASP A 125 -1.92 -10.66 -2.70
C ASP A 125 -1.59 -9.21 -3.09
N ILE A 126 -0.66 -8.56 -2.38
CA ILE A 126 -0.13 -7.24 -2.80
C ILE A 126 0.57 -7.37 -4.16
N ARG A 127 1.37 -8.43 -4.35
CA ARG A 127 2.05 -8.70 -5.62
C ARG A 127 1.09 -8.89 -6.79
N LYS A 128 0.01 -9.65 -6.60
CA LYS A 128 -1.03 -9.85 -7.63
C LYS A 128 -1.66 -8.54 -8.05
N GLU A 129 -2.04 -7.72 -7.06
CA GLU A 129 -2.64 -6.42 -7.32
C GLU A 129 -1.66 -5.46 -8.01
N ALA A 130 -0.40 -5.43 -7.58
CA ALA A 130 0.63 -4.64 -8.23
C ALA A 130 0.87 -5.09 -9.68
N LYS A 131 0.89 -6.40 -9.96
CA LYS A 131 1.00 -6.93 -11.33
C LYS A 131 -0.20 -6.58 -12.20
N ARG A 132 -1.43 -6.62 -11.63
CA ARG A 132 -2.62 -6.16 -12.35
C ARG A 132 -2.48 -4.70 -12.77
N ARG A 133 -2.10 -3.83 -11.83
CA ARG A 133 -1.90 -2.40 -12.11
C ARG A 133 -0.77 -2.16 -13.10
N ARG A 134 0.38 -2.84 -12.92
CA ARG A 134 1.51 -2.76 -13.86
C ARG A 134 1.06 -3.08 -15.30
N LYS A 135 0.27 -4.14 -15.46
CA LYS A 135 -0.22 -4.54 -16.77
C LYS A 135 -1.00 -3.43 -17.49
N LEU A 136 -1.74 -2.58 -16.76
CA LEU A 136 -2.44 -1.45 -17.37
C LEU A 136 -1.47 -0.44 -18.01
N TYR A 137 -0.32 -0.17 -17.37
CA TYR A 137 0.73 0.67 -17.95
C TYR A 137 1.41 -0.02 -19.13
N ASP A 138 1.70 -1.31 -19.04
CA ASP A 138 2.37 -2.08 -20.09
C ASP A 138 1.45 -2.24 -21.32
N ASP A 139 0.14 -2.35 -21.13
CA ASP A 139 -0.86 -2.39 -22.19
C ASP A 139 -1.25 -1.00 -22.71
N ASP A 140 -0.66 0.06 -22.19
CA ASP A 140 -0.93 1.47 -22.54
C ASP A 140 -2.43 1.86 -22.40
N VAL A 141 -3.08 1.29 -21.39
CA VAL A 141 -4.48 1.58 -21.10
C VAL A 141 -4.59 2.98 -20.50
N ASP A 142 -5.45 3.81 -21.08
CA ASP A 142 -5.81 5.10 -20.48
C ASP A 142 -6.71 4.88 -19.27
N PHE A 143 -6.14 5.16 -18.09
CA PHE A 143 -6.87 5.05 -16.82
C PHE A 143 -6.79 6.35 -16.01
N GLN A 144 -6.47 7.48 -16.64
CA GLN A 144 -6.48 8.79 -16.00
C GLN A 144 -7.83 9.04 -15.33
N GLY A 145 -7.79 9.37 -14.04
CA GLY A 145 -8.98 9.51 -13.23
C GLY A 145 -9.64 8.20 -12.78
N SER A 146 -9.08 7.04 -13.14
CA SER A 146 -9.55 5.73 -12.66
C SER A 146 -8.93 5.43 -11.30
N GLU A 147 -9.68 5.66 -10.24
CA GLU A 147 -9.25 5.31 -8.88
C GLU A 147 -8.91 3.83 -8.76
N GLY A 148 -7.89 3.50 -7.98
CA GLY A 148 -7.49 2.11 -7.74
C GLY A 148 -6.60 1.49 -8.81
N ASN A 149 -6.09 2.26 -9.78
CA ASN A 149 -5.20 1.77 -10.83
C ASN A 149 -3.78 2.33 -10.77
N TYR A 150 -3.53 3.37 -9.97
CA TYR A 150 -2.20 3.97 -9.87
C TYR A 150 -1.22 3.03 -9.14
N LEU A 151 -0.02 2.89 -9.73
CA LEU A 151 1.09 2.11 -9.19
C LEU A 151 2.37 2.94 -9.22
N ARG A 152 3.18 2.82 -8.15
CA ARG A 152 4.57 3.25 -8.17
C ARG A 152 5.47 2.13 -7.64
N ILE A 153 6.53 1.85 -8.37
CA ILE A 153 7.61 0.98 -7.93
C ILE A 153 8.73 1.88 -7.43
N ILE A 154 8.99 1.79 -6.12
CA ILE A 154 9.90 2.69 -5.42
C ILE A 154 11.24 2.01 -5.24
N GLY A 155 12.26 2.53 -5.88
CA GLY A 155 13.62 2.03 -5.73
C GLY A 155 14.40 2.01 -7.03
N TYR A 156 15.62 1.45 -6.96
CA TYR A 156 16.48 1.31 -8.11
C TYR A 156 16.07 0.13 -8.98
N ASP A 157 15.80 0.40 -10.24
CA ASP A 157 15.56 -0.62 -11.26
C ASP A 157 16.88 -1.00 -11.94
N LYS A 158 17.51 -2.08 -11.46
CA LYS A 158 18.82 -2.54 -11.92
C LYS A 158 18.82 -2.91 -13.40
N ASP A 159 17.79 -3.58 -13.83
CA ASP A 159 17.71 -4.17 -15.16
C ASP A 159 16.90 -3.30 -16.14
N LYS A 160 16.43 -2.14 -15.66
CA LYS A 160 15.55 -1.22 -16.40
C LYS A 160 14.28 -1.90 -16.94
N GLU A 161 13.73 -2.80 -16.13
CA GLU A 161 12.50 -3.54 -16.46
C GLU A 161 11.24 -2.69 -16.29
N PHE A 162 11.33 -1.57 -15.55
CA PHE A 162 10.18 -0.78 -15.18
C PHE A 162 10.09 0.50 -16.01
N ASP A 163 8.90 0.80 -16.47
CA ASP A 163 8.60 2.04 -17.16
C ASP A 163 8.70 3.24 -16.20
N ASN A 164 9.29 4.34 -16.69
CA ASN A 164 9.42 5.58 -15.91
C ASN A 164 8.08 6.19 -15.48
N ARG A 165 6.98 5.81 -16.15
CA ARG A 165 5.64 6.25 -15.78
C ARG A 165 5.23 5.79 -14.38
N TYR A 166 5.75 4.64 -13.93
CA TYR A 166 5.44 4.08 -12.61
C TYR A 166 6.65 3.73 -11.75
N CYS A 167 7.88 3.99 -12.19
CA CYS A 167 9.09 3.75 -11.40
C CYS A 167 9.63 5.08 -10.84
N TYR A 168 9.80 5.14 -9.51
CA TYR A 168 10.42 6.26 -8.81
C TYR A 168 11.75 5.82 -8.19
N VAL A 169 12.81 6.47 -8.62
CA VAL A 169 14.19 6.18 -8.16
C VAL A 169 14.63 7.18 -7.06
N PRO A 170 15.69 6.86 -6.30
CA PRO A 170 16.27 7.78 -5.32
C PRO A 170 16.59 9.15 -5.91
N GLY A 171 16.38 10.19 -5.11
CA GLY A 171 16.47 11.59 -5.54
C GLY A 171 15.15 12.19 -6.03
N LYS A 172 14.11 11.37 -6.20
CA LYS A 172 12.78 11.86 -6.59
C LYS A 172 12.10 12.53 -5.40
N LEU A 173 11.66 13.78 -5.60
CA LEU A 173 10.70 14.47 -4.74
C LEU A 173 9.29 14.24 -5.28
N VAL A 174 8.40 13.74 -4.43
CA VAL A 174 7.00 13.47 -4.78
C VAL A 174 6.12 14.46 -4.06
N THR A 175 5.36 15.23 -4.81
CA THR A 175 4.45 16.27 -4.32
C THR A 175 2.98 15.96 -4.62
N THR A 176 2.73 14.88 -5.37
CA THR A 176 1.38 14.45 -5.79
C THR A 176 1.23 12.94 -5.61
N VAL A 177 0.02 12.51 -5.28
CA VAL A 177 -0.42 11.11 -5.22
C VAL A 177 -1.72 11.01 -5.99
N HIS A 178 -1.88 10.00 -6.85
CA HIS A 178 -2.98 9.84 -7.81
C HIS A 178 -3.42 11.16 -8.47
N GLU A 179 -2.41 11.98 -8.87
CA GLU A 179 -2.55 13.29 -9.50
C GLU A 179 -3.05 14.42 -8.58
N GLU A 180 -3.38 14.14 -7.32
CA GLU A 180 -3.74 15.15 -6.34
C GLU A 180 -2.53 15.62 -5.52
N SER A 181 -2.49 16.91 -5.18
CA SER A 181 -1.42 17.50 -4.36
C SER A 181 -1.44 16.95 -2.94
N LEU A 182 -0.25 16.61 -2.42
CA LEU A 182 -0.02 16.27 -1.02
C LEU A 182 -0.15 17.48 -0.07
N SER A 183 -0.67 18.61 -0.56
CA SER A 183 -0.75 19.87 0.17
C SER A 183 0.68 20.42 0.41
N TRP A 184 1.13 20.48 1.64
CA TRP A 184 2.47 20.95 2.01
C TRP A 184 3.42 19.81 2.43
N LEU A 185 3.00 18.55 2.30
CA LEU A 185 3.85 17.39 2.53
C LEU A 185 4.59 17.02 1.25
N ASP A 186 5.90 16.87 1.37
CA ASP A 186 6.75 16.31 0.32
C ASP A 186 7.26 14.93 0.76
N ILE A 187 7.25 13.96 -0.16
CA ILE A 187 7.84 12.65 0.05
C ILE A 187 9.10 12.55 -0.78
N PHE A 188 10.25 12.41 -0.12
CA PHE A 188 11.52 12.26 -0.79
C PHE A 188 11.97 10.80 -0.79
N ILE A 189 12.30 10.28 -1.97
CA ILE A 189 12.77 8.91 -2.14
C ILE A 189 14.27 8.86 -1.86
N HIS A 190 14.66 8.30 -0.69
CA HIS A 190 16.05 8.21 -0.28
C HIS A 190 16.76 6.94 -0.77
N ALA A 191 16.06 5.80 -0.81
CA ALA A 191 16.66 4.49 -1.03
C ALA A 191 15.70 3.56 -1.79
N PRO A 192 16.17 2.40 -2.27
CA PRO A 192 17.57 1.96 -2.30
C PRO A 192 18.36 2.62 -3.42
N PHE A 193 19.64 2.92 -3.17
CA PHE A 193 20.57 3.32 -4.22
C PHE A 193 21.07 2.11 -5.03
N LYS A 194 21.69 2.37 -6.17
CA LYS A 194 22.26 1.32 -7.03
C LYS A 194 23.24 0.42 -6.28
N GLU A 195 24.12 1.03 -5.52
CA GLU A 195 25.16 0.37 -4.73
C GLU A 195 24.56 -0.56 -3.67
N ASP A 196 23.44 -0.16 -3.05
CA ASP A 196 22.75 -0.96 -2.03
C ASP A 196 22.17 -2.23 -2.66
N VAL A 197 21.61 -2.13 -3.86
CA VAL A 197 21.05 -3.28 -4.59
C VAL A 197 22.12 -4.24 -5.08
N GLU A 198 23.27 -3.71 -5.52
CA GLU A 198 24.38 -4.54 -6.01
C GLU A 198 25.11 -5.29 -4.89
N THR A 199 25.16 -4.71 -3.68
CA THR A 199 25.80 -5.33 -2.51
C THR A 199 24.89 -6.32 -1.78
N SER A 200 23.58 -6.19 -1.90
CA SER A 200 22.60 -7.04 -1.19
C SER A 200 22.57 -8.50 -1.64
N LYS A 201 23.33 -8.90 -2.66
CA LYS A 201 23.48 -10.30 -3.06
C LYS A 201 24.07 -11.21 -1.97
N LYS A 202 24.49 -10.67 -0.83
CA LYS A 202 25.07 -11.42 0.30
C LYS A 202 24.11 -11.66 1.47
N TYR A 203 22.95 -11.06 1.49
CA TYR A 203 21.96 -11.33 2.53
C TYR A 203 20.99 -12.37 2.02
N ASP A 204 21.29 -13.62 2.35
CA ASP A 204 20.39 -14.75 2.17
C ASP A 204 19.14 -14.50 3.01
N ASP A 205 17.97 -14.49 2.39
CA ASP A 205 16.66 -14.30 3.03
C ASP A 205 16.27 -15.55 3.85
N LYS A 206 17.14 -15.96 4.75
CA LYS A 206 16.87 -17.02 5.71
C LYS A 206 16.77 -16.38 7.10
N ASN A 207 15.71 -15.64 7.32
CA ASN A 207 15.17 -15.38 8.66
C ASN A 207 13.69 -15.03 8.52
#